data_f75855642cc83b00e90d62edfd105a15
#
_entry.id   f75855642cc83b00e90d62edfd105a15
#
_cell.length_a   1.000
_cell.length_b   1.000
_cell.length_c   1.000
_cell.angle_alpha   90.00
_cell.angle_beta   90.00
_cell.angle_gamma   90.00
#
_symmetry.space_group_name_H-M   'P 1'
#
loop_
_entity.id
_entity.type
_entity.pdbx_description
1 polymer ?
#
loop_
_entity_poly.entity_id
_entity_poly.type
_entity_poly.pdbx_seq_one_letter_code
_entity_poly.pdbx_strand_id
1 'polypeptide(L)'
;MLPFWIALQFLGSLPIRLPGMPRPEELGRSLLYYPLVGAVFGTLLLGFNTLLGGAPPMLHAALVLSAWVLLSGGPHLDGLADSADAWLGGFGDRERTLKIMKDPRSGPIAVVTLVLVLLLKFAAILALIESHASVWLLLAPVIGRAAMLGLFLGTPYVRSGGLGQALADHLPRGPGRKVLAATGERAVISAGV
;
A
#
# COMPACT_ATOMS: atom_id res chain seq x y z
N MET A 1 10.11 18.13 -6.20
CA MET A 1 8.71 17.89 -5.81
C MET A 1 7.98 16.87 -6.72
N LEU A 2 8.33 16.75 -8.01
CA LEU A 2 7.64 15.84 -8.95
C LEU A 2 7.60 14.36 -8.48
N PRO A 3 8.69 13.75 -7.94
CA PRO A 3 8.65 12.36 -7.47
C PRO A 3 7.63 12.09 -6.35
N PHE A 4 7.34 13.06 -5.49
CA PHE A 4 6.28 12.94 -4.49
C PHE A 4 4.89 12.87 -5.13
N TRP A 5 4.60 13.72 -6.12
CA TRP A 5 3.33 13.71 -6.82
C TRP A 5 3.12 12.43 -7.63
N ILE A 6 4.22 11.89 -8.22
CA ILE A 6 4.21 10.58 -8.87
C ILE A 6 3.84 9.48 -7.86
N ALA A 7 4.48 9.47 -6.69
CA ALA A 7 4.19 8.51 -5.64
C ALA A 7 2.73 8.60 -5.17
N LEU A 8 2.23 9.81 -4.96
CA LEU A 8 0.87 10.05 -4.49
C LEU A 8 -0.19 9.64 -5.53
N GLN A 9 0.06 9.91 -6.82
CA GLN A 9 -0.79 9.47 -7.92
C GLN A 9 -0.78 7.93 -8.05
N PHE A 10 0.37 7.30 -7.91
CA PHE A 10 0.50 5.85 -8.06
C PHE A 10 -0.11 5.05 -6.90
N LEU A 11 -0.01 5.59 -5.68
CA LEU A 11 -0.45 4.91 -4.46
C LEU A 11 -1.86 5.28 -4.00
N GLY A 12 -2.51 6.22 -4.66
CA GLY A 12 -3.81 6.74 -4.27
C GLY A 12 -4.77 6.95 -5.42
N SER A 13 -6.04 7.15 -5.07
CA SER A 13 -7.12 7.48 -6.01
C SER A 13 -7.31 8.98 -6.23
N LEU A 14 -6.43 9.81 -5.67
CA LEU A 14 -6.53 11.25 -5.78
C LEU A 14 -6.32 11.71 -7.24
N PRO A 15 -7.15 12.64 -7.76
CA PRO A 15 -7.10 13.08 -9.16
C PRO A 15 -5.92 14.04 -9.41
N ILE A 16 -4.70 13.54 -9.30
CA ILE A 16 -3.47 14.30 -9.49
C ILE A 16 -3.12 14.32 -10.98
N ARG A 17 -2.96 15.50 -11.55
CA ARG A 17 -2.49 15.69 -12.92
C ARG A 17 -1.01 16.03 -12.90
N LEU A 18 -0.19 15.16 -13.49
CA LEU A 18 1.22 15.45 -13.70
C LEU A 18 1.41 16.34 -14.93
N PRO A 19 2.44 17.22 -14.94
CA PRO A 19 2.69 18.15 -16.04
C PRO A 19 3.21 17.48 -17.32
N GLY A 20 3.32 16.15 -17.37
CA GLY A 20 3.77 15.35 -18.50
C GLY A 20 4.09 13.92 -18.09
N MET A 21 4.64 13.15 -19.03
CA MET A 21 5.08 11.78 -18.74
C MET A 21 6.37 11.82 -17.90
N PRO A 22 6.40 11.20 -16.71
CA PRO A 22 7.58 11.18 -15.84
C PRO A 22 8.76 10.46 -16.50
N ARG A 23 9.96 10.96 -16.27
CA ARG A 23 11.17 10.26 -16.69
C ARG A 23 11.42 9.01 -15.83
N PRO A 24 12.10 7.98 -16.34
CA PRO A 24 12.39 6.76 -15.58
C PRO A 24 13.08 7.02 -14.23
N GLU A 25 13.99 7.99 -14.17
CA GLU A 25 14.70 8.37 -12.93
C GLU A 25 13.75 9.00 -11.90
N GLU A 26 12.73 9.72 -12.35
CA GLU A 26 11.71 10.33 -11.49
C GLU A 26 10.79 9.26 -10.91
N LEU A 27 10.45 8.24 -11.71
CA LEU A 27 9.73 7.06 -11.25
C LEU A 27 10.53 6.32 -10.17
N GLY A 28 11.81 6.01 -10.39
CA GLY A 28 12.65 5.36 -9.38
C GLY A 28 12.77 6.16 -8.09
N ARG A 29 12.94 7.50 -8.20
CA ARG A 29 12.97 8.40 -7.03
C ARG A 29 11.64 8.50 -6.30
N SER A 30 10.51 8.24 -6.93
CA SER A 30 9.20 8.30 -6.28
C SER A 30 9.06 7.28 -5.15
N LEU A 31 9.75 6.14 -5.24
CA LEU A 31 9.78 5.13 -4.18
C LEU A 31 10.27 5.68 -2.82
N LEU A 32 11.17 6.68 -2.82
CA LEU A 32 11.65 7.31 -1.59
C LEU A 32 10.53 8.05 -0.83
N TYR A 33 9.48 8.43 -1.51
CA TYR A 33 8.34 9.17 -0.95
C TYR A 33 7.18 8.26 -0.53
N TYR A 34 7.28 6.95 -0.74
CA TYR A 34 6.22 6.00 -0.37
C TYR A 34 5.85 6.07 1.11
N PRO A 35 6.81 6.07 2.07
CA PRO A 35 6.46 6.22 3.49
C PRO A 35 5.78 7.57 3.79
N LEU A 36 6.19 8.65 3.11
CA LEU A 36 5.58 9.97 3.27
C LEU A 36 4.13 9.99 2.75
N VAL A 37 3.86 9.33 1.61
CA VAL A 37 2.47 9.14 1.12
C VAL A 37 1.67 8.32 2.13
N GLY A 38 2.29 7.30 2.76
CA GLY A 38 1.70 6.57 3.86
C GLY A 38 1.31 7.48 5.03
N ALA A 39 2.16 8.43 5.40
CA ALA A 39 1.88 9.42 6.45
C ALA A 39 0.72 10.36 6.06
N VAL A 40 0.66 10.80 4.80
CA VAL A 40 -0.48 11.59 4.30
C VAL A 40 -1.78 10.81 4.44
N PHE A 41 -1.81 9.55 3.98
CA PHE A 41 -3.01 8.72 4.09
C PHE A 41 -3.38 8.42 5.54
N GLY A 42 -2.39 8.10 6.37
CA GLY A 42 -2.62 7.87 7.79
C GLY A 42 -3.18 9.10 8.51
N THR A 43 -2.69 10.29 8.19
CA THR A 43 -3.21 11.55 8.74
C THR A 43 -4.66 11.79 8.31
N LEU A 44 -4.98 11.55 7.04
CA LEU A 44 -6.36 11.67 6.54
C LEU A 44 -7.29 10.66 7.22
N LEU A 45 -6.86 9.41 7.41
CA LEU A 45 -7.63 8.39 8.10
C LEU A 45 -7.82 8.72 9.58
N LEU A 46 -6.79 9.23 10.25
CA LEU A 46 -6.88 9.65 11.66
C LEU A 46 -7.83 10.85 11.79
N GLY A 47 -7.74 11.82 10.90
CA GLY A 47 -8.67 12.96 10.85
C GLY A 47 -10.11 12.50 10.61
N PHE A 48 -10.33 11.58 9.66
CA PHE A 48 -11.65 11.01 9.40
C PHE A 48 -12.19 10.21 10.60
N ASN A 49 -11.32 9.43 11.24
CA ASN A 49 -11.66 8.71 12.47
C ASN A 49 -12.14 9.66 13.59
N THR A 50 -11.50 10.82 13.76
CA THR A 50 -11.92 11.80 14.77
C THR A 50 -13.29 12.42 14.48
N LEU A 51 -13.61 12.64 13.20
CA LEU A 51 -14.92 13.14 12.77
C LEU A 51 -16.07 12.17 13.04
N LEU A 52 -15.77 10.87 13.09
CA LEU A 52 -16.74 9.80 13.36
C LEU A 52 -16.93 9.46 14.83
N GLY A 53 -16.34 10.22 15.75
CA GLY A 53 -16.26 9.91 17.19
C GLY A 53 -17.60 9.69 17.93
N GLY A 54 -18.74 9.99 17.31
CA GLY A 54 -20.08 9.68 17.84
C GLY A 54 -20.79 8.49 17.19
N ALA A 55 -20.16 7.83 16.21
CA ALA A 55 -20.78 6.72 15.51
C ALA A 55 -20.68 5.40 16.31
N PRO A 56 -21.64 4.48 16.15
CA PRO A 56 -21.51 3.14 16.70
C PRO A 56 -20.21 2.46 16.24
N PRO A 57 -19.45 1.76 17.11
CA PRO A 57 -18.10 1.27 16.81
C PRO A 57 -17.99 0.43 15.53
N MET A 58 -18.94 -0.46 15.26
CA MET A 58 -18.97 -1.26 14.05
C MET A 58 -19.13 -0.42 12.77
N LEU A 59 -20.05 0.55 12.79
CA LEU A 59 -20.26 1.46 11.67
C LEU A 59 -19.02 2.35 11.46
N HIS A 60 -18.46 2.87 12.56
CA HIS A 60 -17.23 3.65 12.56
C HIS A 60 -16.08 2.88 11.88
N ALA A 61 -15.82 1.64 12.31
CA ALA A 61 -14.78 0.79 11.72
C ALA A 61 -15.02 0.52 10.23
N ALA A 62 -16.27 0.25 9.83
CA ALA A 62 -16.64 0.03 8.45
C ALA A 62 -16.38 1.28 7.57
N LEU A 63 -16.74 2.46 8.07
CA LEU A 63 -16.51 3.73 7.36
C LEU A 63 -15.01 4.06 7.23
N VAL A 64 -14.21 3.85 8.29
CA VAL A 64 -12.76 4.04 8.25
C VAL A 64 -12.11 3.07 7.26
N LEU A 65 -12.51 1.79 7.26
CA LEU A 65 -12.02 0.82 6.28
C LEU A 65 -12.38 1.22 4.85
N SER A 66 -13.63 1.62 4.63
CA SER A 66 -14.09 2.06 3.31
C SER A 66 -13.30 3.28 2.81
N ALA A 67 -13.11 4.28 3.68
CA ALA A 67 -12.28 5.44 3.38
C ALA A 67 -10.84 5.04 3.04
N TRP A 68 -10.26 4.09 3.78
CA TRP A 68 -8.91 3.58 3.49
C TRP A 68 -8.81 2.94 2.11
N VAL A 69 -9.76 2.05 1.78
CA VAL A 69 -9.81 1.38 0.47
C VAL A 69 -9.97 2.41 -0.66
N LEU A 70 -10.91 3.34 -0.52
CA LEU A 70 -11.17 4.39 -1.51
C LEU A 70 -9.96 5.32 -1.68
N LEU A 71 -9.32 5.73 -0.59
CA LEU A 71 -8.17 6.64 -0.61
C LEU A 71 -6.95 6.02 -1.28
N SER A 72 -6.67 4.74 -1.00
CA SER A 72 -5.54 4.02 -1.57
C SER A 72 -5.81 3.45 -2.96
N GLY A 73 -7.05 3.54 -3.45
CA GLY A 73 -7.46 2.96 -4.73
C GLY A 73 -7.43 1.43 -4.75
N GLY A 74 -7.78 0.85 -5.89
CA GLY A 74 -7.83 -0.61 -6.07
C GLY A 74 -6.52 -1.35 -6.34
N PRO A 75 -5.43 -0.72 -6.87
CA PRO A 75 -4.29 -1.46 -7.42
C PRO A 75 -3.59 -2.41 -6.45
N HIS A 76 -3.56 -2.11 -5.14
CA HIS A 76 -2.94 -3.01 -4.17
C HIS A 76 -3.85 -4.19 -3.79
N LEU A 77 -5.17 -4.02 -3.81
CA LEU A 77 -6.12 -5.12 -3.64
C LEU A 77 -6.17 -6.01 -4.88
N ASP A 78 -6.10 -5.41 -6.06
CA ASP A 78 -5.97 -6.09 -7.34
C ASP A 78 -4.68 -6.95 -7.37
N GLY A 79 -3.54 -6.36 -7.02
CA GLY A 79 -2.28 -7.11 -6.92
C GLY A 79 -2.30 -8.23 -5.89
N LEU A 80 -3.05 -8.08 -4.78
CA LEU A 80 -3.25 -9.15 -3.81
C LEU A 80 -4.12 -10.28 -4.40
N ALA A 81 -5.19 -9.93 -5.10
CA ALA A 81 -6.07 -10.85 -5.80
C ALA A 81 -5.33 -11.67 -6.85
N ASP A 82 -4.60 -10.99 -7.74
CA ASP A 82 -3.78 -11.61 -8.78
C ASP A 82 -2.72 -12.54 -8.20
N SER A 83 -2.07 -12.11 -7.11
CA SER A 83 -1.06 -12.90 -6.44
C SER A 83 -1.63 -14.17 -5.81
N ALA A 84 -2.82 -14.10 -5.22
CA ALA A 84 -3.50 -15.24 -4.61
C ALA A 84 -3.91 -16.28 -5.66
N ASP A 85 -4.52 -15.83 -6.75
CA ASP A 85 -4.90 -16.71 -7.85
C ASP A 85 -3.66 -17.33 -8.53
N ALA A 86 -2.61 -16.53 -8.75
CA ALA A 86 -1.38 -17.00 -9.36
C ALA A 86 -0.61 -17.99 -8.47
N TRP A 87 -0.60 -17.78 -7.17
CA TRP A 87 0.05 -18.70 -6.23
C TRP A 87 -0.61 -20.07 -6.23
N LEU A 88 -1.95 -20.11 -6.11
CA LEU A 88 -2.66 -21.37 -6.09
C LEU A 88 -2.75 -22.02 -7.49
N GLY A 89 -3.04 -21.22 -8.53
CA GLY A 89 -3.19 -21.73 -9.90
C GLY A 89 -1.89 -22.04 -10.61
N GLY A 90 -0.78 -21.46 -10.18
CA GLY A 90 0.54 -21.64 -10.81
C GLY A 90 1.19 -23.00 -10.54
N PHE A 91 0.87 -23.64 -9.41
CA PHE A 91 1.43 -24.95 -9.02
C PHE A 91 2.97 -25.06 -9.10
N GLY A 92 3.68 -23.97 -8.81
CA GLY A 92 5.15 -23.91 -8.90
C GLY A 92 5.71 -23.68 -10.31
N ASP A 93 4.87 -23.63 -11.34
CA ASP A 93 5.26 -23.27 -12.71
C ASP A 93 5.29 -21.75 -12.84
N ARG A 94 6.49 -21.21 -13.13
CA ARG A 94 6.73 -19.77 -13.28
C ARG A 94 5.97 -19.16 -14.46
N GLU A 95 5.92 -19.83 -15.61
CA GLU A 95 5.26 -19.29 -16.80
C GLU A 95 3.75 -19.22 -16.60
N ARG A 96 3.20 -20.28 -16.04
CA ARG A 96 1.78 -20.35 -15.68
C ARG A 96 1.41 -19.30 -14.64
N THR A 97 2.21 -19.12 -13.57
CA THR A 97 2.04 -18.09 -12.56
C THR A 97 1.99 -16.70 -13.20
N LEU A 98 2.98 -16.36 -14.04
CA LEU A 98 3.03 -15.06 -14.71
C LEU A 98 1.88 -14.86 -15.72
N LYS A 99 1.37 -15.94 -16.32
CA LYS A 99 0.21 -15.90 -17.21
C LYS A 99 -1.08 -15.57 -16.41
N ILE A 100 -1.27 -16.22 -15.26
CA ILE A 100 -2.43 -15.96 -14.39
C ILE A 100 -2.40 -14.52 -13.88
N MET A 101 -1.25 -14.01 -13.44
CA MET A 101 -1.08 -12.61 -13.01
C MET A 101 -1.36 -11.56 -14.10
N LYS A 102 -1.53 -11.96 -15.35
CA LYS A 102 -1.90 -11.07 -16.47
C LYS A 102 -3.35 -11.22 -16.91
N ASP A 103 -4.07 -12.19 -16.35
CA ASP A 103 -5.49 -12.43 -16.67
C ASP A 103 -6.33 -11.38 -15.92
N PRO A 104 -7.13 -10.56 -16.62
CA PRO A 104 -7.96 -9.55 -15.96
C PRO A 104 -9.14 -10.12 -15.18
N ARG A 105 -9.33 -11.44 -15.17
CA ARG A 105 -10.40 -12.12 -14.46
C ARG A 105 -9.94 -12.57 -13.09
N SER A 106 -10.70 -12.23 -12.06
CA SER A 106 -10.45 -12.71 -10.70
C SER A 106 -11.04 -14.12 -10.52
N GLY A 107 -10.21 -15.02 -10.02
CA GLY A 107 -10.62 -16.38 -9.65
C GLY A 107 -11.27 -16.44 -8.26
N PRO A 108 -11.80 -17.62 -7.89
CA PRO A 108 -12.43 -17.81 -6.58
C PRO A 108 -11.50 -17.54 -5.40
N ILE A 109 -10.21 -17.84 -5.53
CA ILE A 109 -9.21 -17.63 -4.47
C ILE A 109 -8.92 -16.16 -4.24
N ALA A 110 -8.87 -15.34 -5.30
CA ALA A 110 -8.80 -13.89 -5.18
C ALA A 110 -9.94 -13.36 -4.32
N VAL A 111 -11.18 -13.77 -4.61
CA VAL A 111 -12.37 -13.33 -3.86
C VAL A 111 -12.28 -13.73 -2.39
N VAL A 112 -11.95 -14.99 -2.09
CA VAL A 112 -11.79 -15.48 -0.71
C VAL A 112 -10.70 -14.71 0.01
N THR A 113 -9.55 -14.51 -0.62
CA THR A 113 -8.42 -13.77 -0.03
C THR A 113 -8.80 -12.32 0.28
N LEU A 114 -9.44 -11.63 -0.66
CA LEU A 114 -9.89 -10.25 -0.45
C LEU A 114 -10.89 -10.15 0.71
N VAL A 115 -11.88 -11.04 0.75
CA VAL A 115 -12.88 -11.05 1.83
C VAL A 115 -12.21 -11.27 3.18
N LEU A 116 -11.31 -12.26 3.29
CA LEU A 116 -10.61 -12.55 4.55
C LEU A 116 -9.72 -11.38 4.98
N VAL A 117 -8.95 -10.80 4.08
CA VAL A 117 -8.07 -9.65 4.41
C VAL A 117 -8.88 -8.43 4.80
N LEU A 118 -9.99 -8.13 4.13
CA LEU A 118 -10.84 -6.99 4.47
C LEU A 118 -11.58 -7.21 5.80
N LEU A 119 -12.05 -8.43 6.10
CA LEU A 119 -12.63 -8.77 7.40
C LEU A 119 -11.61 -8.64 8.53
N LEU A 120 -10.38 -9.11 8.34
CA LEU A 120 -9.31 -8.95 9.33
C LEU A 120 -8.96 -7.46 9.54
N LYS A 121 -8.88 -6.67 8.47
CA LYS A 121 -8.67 -5.23 8.58
C LYS A 121 -9.82 -4.53 9.31
N PHE A 122 -11.06 -4.92 9.03
CA PHE A 122 -12.23 -4.41 9.72
C PHE A 122 -12.15 -4.71 11.23
N ALA A 123 -11.90 -5.97 11.59
CA ALA A 123 -11.78 -6.38 12.99
C ALA A 123 -10.63 -5.67 13.72
N ALA A 124 -9.49 -5.50 13.05
CA ALA A 124 -8.36 -4.75 13.60
C ALA A 124 -8.70 -3.27 13.83
N ILE A 125 -9.36 -2.60 12.87
CA ILE A 125 -9.79 -1.21 13.02
C ILE A 125 -10.79 -1.08 14.16
N LEU A 126 -11.76 -1.99 14.28
CA LEU A 126 -12.72 -2.01 15.36
C LEU A 126 -12.02 -2.11 16.73
N ALA A 127 -11.08 -3.04 16.87
CA ALA A 127 -10.30 -3.21 18.09
C ALA A 127 -9.46 -1.96 18.42
N LEU A 128 -8.89 -1.27 17.43
CA LEU A 128 -8.16 -0.01 17.62
C LEU A 128 -9.06 1.13 18.08
N ILE A 129 -10.29 1.20 17.58
CA ILE A 129 -11.28 2.20 18.01
C ILE A 129 -11.70 1.92 19.46
N GLU A 130 -12.04 0.69 19.80
CA GLU A 130 -12.48 0.30 21.16
C GLU A 130 -11.38 0.44 22.20
N SER A 131 -10.11 0.17 21.83
CA SER A 131 -8.95 0.34 22.71
C SER A 131 -8.38 1.77 22.75
N HIS A 132 -8.98 2.72 22.05
CA HIS A 132 -8.47 4.09 21.89
C HIS A 132 -7.04 4.19 21.33
N ALA A 133 -6.61 3.18 20.59
CA ALA A 133 -5.28 3.08 19.99
C ALA A 133 -5.22 3.66 18.55
N SER A 134 -5.90 4.77 18.31
CA SER A 134 -6.07 5.36 16.95
C SER A 134 -4.75 5.78 16.28
N VAL A 135 -3.64 5.90 17.02
CA VAL A 135 -2.31 6.16 16.45
C VAL A 135 -1.90 5.13 15.40
N TRP A 136 -2.38 3.90 15.51
CA TRP A 136 -2.11 2.84 14.54
C TRP A 136 -2.77 3.08 13.18
N LEU A 137 -3.85 3.87 13.11
CA LEU A 137 -4.44 4.30 11.84
C LEU A 137 -3.50 5.23 11.07
N LEU A 138 -2.62 5.97 11.79
CA LEU A 138 -1.55 6.75 11.18
C LEU A 138 -0.38 5.88 10.76
N LEU A 139 0.07 4.98 11.64
CA LEU A 139 1.30 4.21 11.44
C LEU A 139 1.15 3.07 10.42
N ALA A 140 0.02 2.40 10.38
CA ALA A 140 -0.18 1.24 9.50
C ALA A 140 0.00 1.58 8.00
N PRO A 141 -0.55 2.69 7.45
CA PRO A 141 -0.24 3.10 6.07
C PRO A 141 1.24 3.43 5.84
N VAL A 142 1.93 4.03 6.82
CA VAL A 142 3.36 4.35 6.74
C VAL A 142 4.19 3.06 6.63
N ILE A 143 3.94 2.11 7.54
CA ILE A 143 4.64 0.83 7.58
C ILE A 143 4.40 0.05 6.28
N GLY A 144 3.17 -0.01 5.79
CA GLY A 144 2.84 -0.70 4.55
C GLY A 144 3.56 -0.14 3.33
N ARG A 145 3.70 1.20 3.22
CA ARG A 145 4.42 1.85 2.12
C ARG A 145 5.94 1.74 2.29
N ALA A 146 6.44 1.76 3.52
CA ALA A 146 7.85 1.47 3.81
C ALA A 146 8.22 0.03 3.44
N ALA A 147 7.34 -0.94 3.72
CA ALA A 147 7.52 -2.33 3.33
C ALA A 147 7.61 -2.50 1.80
N MET A 148 6.83 -1.73 1.01
CA MET A 148 6.96 -1.72 -0.45
C MET A 148 8.35 -1.23 -0.88
N LEU A 149 8.86 -0.14 -0.30
CA LEU A 149 10.24 0.32 -0.56
C LEU A 149 11.25 -0.77 -0.17
N GLY A 150 11.06 -1.42 0.98
CA GLY A 150 11.91 -2.54 1.43
C GLY A 150 11.91 -3.70 0.44
N LEU A 151 10.75 -4.05 -0.11
CA LEU A 151 10.62 -5.09 -1.13
C LEU A 151 11.45 -4.77 -2.38
N PHE A 152 11.35 -3.55 -2.91
CA PHE A 152 12.14 -3.11 -4.07
C PHE A 152 13.66 -3.05 -3.79
N LEU A 153 14.05 -2.82 -2.55
CA LEU A 153 15.47 -2.84 -2.14
C LEU A 153 16.02 -4.26 -1.97
N GLY A 154 15.19 -5.18 -1.50
CA GLY A 154 15.59 -6.54 -1.10
C GLY A 154 15.40 -7.62 -2.16
N THR A 155 14.50 -7.39 -3.15
CA THR A 155 14.14 -8.41 -4.14
C THR A 155 14.32 -7.91 -5.57
N PRO A 156 14.78 -8.77 -6.50
CA PRO A 156 14.83 -8.41 -7.92
C PRO A 156 13.40 -8.37 -8.51
N TYR A 157 13.15 -7.40 -9.38
CA TYR A 157 11.89 -7.33 -10.11
C TYR A 157 11.85 -8.37 -11.24
N VAL A 158 10.82 -9.22 -11.27
CA VAL A 158 10.78 -10.43 -12.11
C VAL A 158 9.94 -10.27 -13.38
N ARG A 159 9.00 -9.30 -13.41
CA ARG A 159 8.06 -9.11 -14.52
C ARG A 159 8.61 -8.10 -15.52
N SER A 160 9.29 -8.57 -16.57
CA SER A 160 9.76 -7.71 -17.66
C SER A 160 8.60 -6.95 -18.32
N GLY A 161 8.77 -5.64 -18.56
CA GLY A 161 7.73 -4.77 -19.12
C GLY A 161 6.58 -4.42 -18.16
N GLY A 162 6.64 -4.81 -16.88
CA GLY A 162 5.65 -4.45 -15.87
C GLY A 162 5.81 -3.01 -15.39
N LEU A 163 4.74 -2.43 -14.80
CA LEU A 163 4.73 -1.07 -14.27
C LEU A 163 5.83 -0.82 -13.22
N GLY A 164 6.22 -1.85 -12.46
CA GLY A 164 7.26 -1.74 -11.44
C GLY A 164 8.70 -1.79 -11.99
N GLN A 165 8.93 -2.11 -13.27
CA GLN A 165 10.29 -2.25 -13.79
C GLN A 165 11.06 -0.93 -13.75
N ALA A 166 10.48 0.15 -14.27
CA ALA A 166 11.13 1.47 -14.24
C ALA A 166 11.38 1.96 -12.80
N LEU A 167 10.50 1.61 -11.87
CA LEU A 167 10.68 1.87 -10.44
C LEU A 167 11.91 1.12 -9.89
N ALA A 168 12.03 -0.18 -10.18
CA ALA A 168 13.09 -1.04 -9.68
C ALA A 168 14.46 -0.68 -10.27
N ASP A 169 14.51 -0.43 -11.59
CA ASP A 169 15.75 -0.18 -12.35
C ASP A 169 16.38 1.17 -11.96
N HIS A 170 15.56 2.17 -11.62
CA HIS A 170 16.02 3.54 -11.31
C HIS A 170 15.90 3.90 -9.82
N LEU A 171 15.64 2.92 -8.93
CA LEU A 171 15.61 3.16 -7.49
C LEU A 171 16.99 3.57 -6.98
N PRO A 172 17.16 4.76 -6.36
CA PRO A 172 18.41 5.15 -5.72
C PRO A 172 18.60 4.37 -4.41
N ARG A 173 19.28 3.22 -4.47
CA ARG A 173 19.40 2.24 -3.37
C ARG A 173 19.98 2.80 -2.09
N GLY A 174 21.01 3.68 -2.17
CA GLY A 174 21.61 4.31 -0.99
C GLY A 174 20.64 5.18 -0.21
N PRO A 175 20.03 6.20 -0.84
CA PRO A 175 18.95 6.98 -0.24
C PRO A 175 17.77 6.13 0.22
N GLY A 176 17.37 5.12 -0.56
CA GLY A 176 16.26 4.21 -0.20
C GLY A 176 16.48 3.49 1.14
N ARG A 177 17.69 2.96 1.37
CA ARG A 177 18.03 2.32 2.65
C ARG A 177 17.97 3.31 3.83
N LYS A 178 18.40 4.55 3.64
CA LYS A 178 18.32 5.60 4.67
C LYS A 178 16.88 5.96 5.01
N VAL A 179 16.02 6.11 4.00
CA VAL A 179 14.59 6.37 4.21
C VAL A 179 13.93 5.21 4.96
N LEU A 180 14.23 3.97 4.59
CA LEU A 180 13.67 2.79 5.24
C LEU A 180 14.10 2.71 6.72
N ALA A 181 15.38 2.91 7.03
CA ALA A 181 15.90 2.94 8.40
C ALA A 181 15.24 4.02 9.24
N ALA A 182 15.19 5.26 8.74
CA ALA A 182 14.57 6.39 9.43
C ALA A 182 13.05 6.17 9.67
N THR A 183 12.36 5.48 8.77
CA THR A 183 10.94 5.15 8.93
C THR A 183 10.76 4.09 10.01
N GLY A 184 11.59 3.06 10.05
CA GLY A 184 11.55 2.02 11.08
C GLY A 184 11.80 2.57 12.48
N GLU A 185 12.84 3.39 12.67
CA GLU A 185 13.15 4.04 13.94
C GLU A 185 11.99 4.92 14.45
N ARG A 186 11.42 5.74 13.57
CA ARG A 186 10.29 6.63 13.93
C ARG A 186 9.02 5.83 14.26
N ALA A 187 8.75 4.75 13.55
CA ALA A 187 7.59 3.89 13.84
C ALA A 187 7.69 3.26 15.23
N VAL A 188 8.87 2.78 15.62
CA VAL A 188 9.13 2.20 16.96
C VAL A 188 8.92 3.26 18.05
N ILE A 189 9.51 4.45 17.92
CA ILE A 189 9.37 5.53 18.89
C ILE A 189 7.90 5.95 19.05
N SER A 190 7.15 6.06 17.95
CA SER A 190 5.75 6.48 17.97
C SER A 190 4.82 5.40 18.52
N ALA A 191 5.21 4.14 18.49
CA ALA A 191 4.46 3.02 19.06
C ALA A 191 4.66 2.88 20.57
N GLY A 192 5.58 3.63 21.18
CA GLY A 192 5.85 3.61 22.62
C GLY A 192 6.56 2.35 23.12
N VAL A 193 7.30 1.67 22.23
CA VAL A 193 8.15 0.51 22.55
C VAL A 193 9.59 0.94 22.75
#